data_0d4d9cb18c35c671164a01ffb703a0e0
#
_entry.id   0d4d9cb18c35c671164a01ffb703a0e0
#
_cell.length_a   1.000
_cell.length_b   1.000
_cell.length_c   1.000
_cell.angle_alpha   90.00
_cell.angle_beta   90.00
_cell.angle_gamma   90.00
#
_symmetry.space_group_name_H-M   'P 1'
#
loop_
_entity.id
_entity.type
_entity.pdbx_description
1 polymer ?
#
loop_
_entity_poly.entity_id
_entity_poly.type
_entity_poly.pdbx_seq_one_letter_code
_entity_poly.pdbx_strand_id
1 'polypeptide(L)'
;RTIGNIDTPVNSPIPSPQTKAFRHKIQCPVSQTKVSKRIIAGYYKPQSHEIVNIKYCPIQPEICDKIIDFVRCKAEEFNISGYNEKKHTGDLRHIVIRSSVSTGKLLVTLVINASKTFERLNEFAKTIFNEFDAVTGVCVSYNTKKTNIILGNKTECLIGQDFVYETILDKTFKIGAPTFFQVNPQSAENIFKYVKEEVSKLNNPTVLDAYAGIAAFGITVSDAAEKVISVEENNASVEKAQEVLQLNKITNVELCAEDTTKYLKSIKRKFDITILDPPRKG
;
A
#
# COMPACT_ATOMS: atom_id res chain seq x y z
N ARG A 1 -31.16 4.63 -1.81
CA ARG A 1 -32.61 4.49 -2.07
C ARG A 1 -32.90 3.45 -3.15
N THR A 2 -32.21 3.46 -4.30
CA THR A 2 -32.55 2.62 -5.48
C THR A 2 -32.30 1.11 -5.32
N ILE A 3 -31.35 0.68 -4.47
CA ILE A 3 -31.03 -0.75 -4.31
C ILE A 3 -31.60 -1.31 -3.02
N GLY A 4 -31.46 -0.60 -1.91
CA GLY A 4 -31.89 -1.08 -0.58
C GLY A 4 -33.32 -0.72 -0.21
N ASN A 5 -33.98 0.13 -0.98
CA ASN A 5 -35.31 0.68 -0.67
C ASN A 5 -35.39 1.33 0.73
N ILE A 6 -34.26 1.87 1.18
CA ILE A 6 -34.12 2.47 2.51
C ILE A 6 -34.24 3.98 2.38
N ASP A 7 -35.16 4.57 3.11
CA ASP A 7 -35.33 6.02 3.22
C ASP A 7 -34.87 6.52 4.58
N THR A 8 -33.56 6.73 4.69
CA THR A 8 -32.92 7.27 5.89
C THR A 8 -32.08 8.51 5.55
N PRO A 9 -32.00 9.50 6.44
CA PRO A 9 -31.07 10.61 6.27
C PRO A 9 -29.62 10.11 6.12
N VAL A 10 -28.90 10.67 5.15
CA VAL A 10 -27.47 10.41 4.96
C VAL A 10 -26.71 11.62 5.43
N ASN A 11 -25.76 11.42 6.33
CA ASN A 11 -24.89 12.48 6.82
C ASN A 11 -24.03 13.06 5.69
N SER A 12 -23.58 14.30 5.84
CA SER A 12 -22.62 14.90 4.92
C SER A 12 -21.34 14.07 4.85
N PRO A 13 -20.73 13.91 3.66
CA PRO A 13 -19.45 13.21 3.55
C PRO A 13 -18.36 13.92 4.35
N ILE A 14 -17.49 13.12 4.99
CA ILE A 14 -16.29 13.65 5.63
C ILE A 14 -15.27 13.96 4.52
N PRO A 15 -14.87 15.23 4.33
CA PRO A 15 -13.97 15.59 3.25
C PRO A 15 -12.55 15.10 3.52
N SER A 16 -11.79 14.86 2.44
CA SER A 16 -10.35 14.65 2.57
C SER A 16 -9.68 15.93 3.09
N PRO A 17 -8.78 15.85 4.08
CA PRO A 17 -8.03 17.00 4.56
C PRO A 17 -7.21 17.70 3.47
N GLN A 18 -6.80 16.93 2.46
CA GLN A 18 -6.06 17.44 1.30
C GLN A 18 -6.71 16.96 -0.01
N THR A 19 -6.77 17.84 -0.99
CA THR A 19 -7.24 17.54 -2.35
C THR A 19 -6.09 17.34 -3.35
N LYS A 20 -4.86 17.65 -2.95
CA LYS A 20 -3.61 17.43 -3.70
C LYS A 20 -2.63 16.65 -2.84
N ALA A 21 -1.68 15.99 -3.50
CA ALA A 21 -0.61 15.22 -2.85
C ALA A 21 -1.09 14.18 -1.81
N PHE A 22 -2.34 13.72 -1.91
CA PHE A 22 -2.96 12.83 -0.93
C PHE A 22 -2.64 11.34 -1.15
N ARG A 23 -2.11 10.99 -2.33
CA ARG A 23 -1.85 9.59 -2.68
C ARG A 23 -0.43 9.17 -2.28
N HIS A 24 -0.32 8.31 -1.29
CA HIS A 24 0.94 7.87 -0.69
C HIS A 24 1.38 6.45 -1.11
N LYS A 25 0.65 5.80 -2.01
CA LYS A 25 1.10 4.61 -2.75
C LYS A 25 1.01 4.89 -4.24
N ILE A 26 2.14 5.08 -4.88
CA ILE A 26 2.29 5.32 -6.30
C ILE A 26 2.71 4.03 -6.99
N GLN A 27 2.10 3.72 -8.12
CA GLN A 27 2.42 2.58 -8.95
C GLN A 27 2.49 3.07 -10.39
N CYS A 28 3.69 3.43 -10.82
CA CYS A 28 3.95 4.08 -12.10
C CYS A 28 4.44 3.05 -13.12
N PRO A 29 3.65 2.68 -14.14
CA PRO A 29 4.12 1.81 -15.22
C PRO A 29 5.22 2.48 -16.02
N VAL A 30 6.19 1.67 -16.46
CA VAL A 30 7.36 2.08 -17.26
C VAL A 30 7.35 1.35 -18.58
N SER A 31 7.71 2.08 -19.63
CA SER A 31 7.93 1.51 -20.95
C SER A 31 9.06 2.24 -21.67
N GLN A 32 9.24 1.96 -22.95
CA GLN A 32 10.28 2.56 -23.78
C GLN A 32 9.72 2.93 -25.15
N THR A 33 10.10 4.11 -25.64
CA THR A 33 9.72 4.55 -27.00
C THR A 33 10.33 3.64 -28.06
N LYS A 34 9.62 3.44 -29.17
CA LYS A 34 10.05 2.50 -30.22
C LYS A 34 11.32 2.96 -30.94
N VAL A 35 11.42 4.24 -31.28
CA VAL A 35 12.48 4.82 -32.09
C VAL A 35 13.63 5.31 -31.24
N SER A 36 13.39 6.29 -30.38
CA SER A 36 14.45 6.94 -29.59
C SER A 36 14.93 6.14 -28.39
N LYS A 37 14.27 5.02 -28.09
CA LYS A 37 14.59 4.15 -26.93
C LYS A 37 14.55 4.87 -25.56
N ARG A 38 13.95 6.05 -25.50
CA ARG A 38 13.77 6.78 -24.25
C ARG A 38 12.82 6.06 -23.32
N ILE A 39 13.19 5.99 -22.06
CA ILE A 39 12.30 5.46 -21.01
C ILE A 39 11.17 6.44 -20.77
N ILE A 40 9.95 5.94 -20.74
CA ILE A 40 8.74 6.68 -20.38
C ILE A 40 8.12 6.07 -19.13
N ALA A 41 7.62 6.92 -18.26
CA ALA A 41 6.92 6.54 -17.04
C ALA A 41 5.71 7.45 -16.82
N GLY A 42 4.61 6.90 -16.33
CA GLY A 42 3.40 7.69 -16.17
C GLY A 42 2.19 6.82 -15.86
N TYR A 43 1.04 7.11 -16.46
CA TYR A 43 -0.18 6.35 -16.25
C TYR A 43 -0.81 5.93 -17.56
N TYR A 44 -1.61 4.88 -17.52
CA TYR A 44 -2.32 4.42 -18.70
C TYR A 44 -3.42 5.40 -19.11
N LYS A 45 -3.58 5.60 -20.42
CA LYS A 45 -4.78 6.25 -20.96
C LYS A 45 -6.01 5.43 -20.56
N PRO A 46 -7.16 6.06 -20.34
CA PRO A 46 -8.42 5.35 -20.07
C PRO A 46 -8.67 4.23 -21.09
N GLN A 47 -9.06 3.06 -20.60
CA GLN A 47 -9.39 1.88 -21.40
C GLN A 47 -8.25 1.40 -22.33
N SER A 48 -6.99 1.71 -22.01
CA SER A 48 -5.84 1.29 -22.80
C SER A 48 -4.64 0.93 -21.94
N HIS A 49 -3.63 0.28 -22.55
CA HIS A 49 -2.31 0.03 -21.96
C HIS A 49 -1.24 0.98 -22.52
N GLU A 50 -1.65 2.07 -23.16
CA GLU A 50 -0.74 3.11 -23.63
C GLU A 50 -0.37 4.04 -22.47
N ILE A 51 0.93 4.15 -22.18
CA ILE A 51 1.44 5.00 -21.10
C ILE A 51 1.53 6.44 -21.60
N VAL A 52 0.87 7.35 -20.91
CA VAL A 52 1.11 8.79 -21.01
C VAL A 52 2.30 9.12 -20.15
N ASN A 53 3.38 9.58 -20.78
CA ASN A 53 4.56 10.03 -20.05
C ASN A 53 4.24 11.32 -19.30
N ILE A 54 4.34 11.32 -17.98
CA ILE A 54 4.04 12.48 -17.15
C ILE A 54 5.28 12.92 -16.36
N LYS A 55 5.37 14.23 -16.10
CA LYS A 55 6.41 14.81 -15.24
C LYS A 55 5.86 15.26 -13.89
N TYR A 56 4.56 15.46 -13.81
CA TYR A 56 3.88 15.94 -12.63
C TYR A 56 2.49 15.32 -12.49
N CYS A 57 2.15 14.89 -11.27
CA CYS A 57 0.84 14.38 -10.92
C CYS A 57 0.32 15.08 -9.65
N PRO A 58 -0.78 15.85 -9.73
CA PRO A 58 -1.26 16.67 -8.61
C PRO A 58 -1.74 15.87 -7.39
N ILE A 59 -2.00 14.57 -7.56
CA ILE A 59 -2.51 13.73 -6.47
C ILE A 59 -1.41 13.04 -5.66
N GLN A 60 -0.16 13.07 -6.11
CA GLN A 60 0.97 12.46 -5.40
C GLN A 60 1.95 13.53 -4.88
N PRO A 61 2.72 13.25 -3.81
CA PRO A 61 3.76 14.16 -3.32
C PRO A 61 4.79 14.47 -4.42
N GLU A 62 5.19 15.73 -4.54
CA GLU A 62 6.15 16.20 -5.57
C GLU A 62 7.48 15.42 -5.58
N ILE A 63 7.94 15.01 -4.39
CA ILE A 63 9.15 14.18 -4.29
C ILE A 63 9.02 12.86 -5.06
N CYS A 64 7.81 12.30 -5.16
CA CYS A 64 7.59 11.08 -5.93
C CYS A 64 7.75 11.33 -7.43
N ASP A 65 7.33 12.51 -7.94
CA ASP A 65 7.56 12.90 -9.34
C ASP A 65 9.06 13.04 -9.61
N LYS A 66 9.82 13.66 -8.70
CA LYS A 66 11.27 13.80 -8.79
C LYS A 66 11.98 12.45 -8.83
N ILE A 67 11.57 11.51 -7.97
CA ILE A 67 12.12 10.15 -7.94
C ILE A 67 11.79 9.42 -9.24
N ILE A 68 10.56 9.49 -9.75
CA ILE A 68 10.17 8.84 -11.01
C ILE A 68 10.98 9.40 -12.18
N ASP A 69 11.15 10.71 -12.25
CA ASP A 69 11.94 11.36 -13.32
C ASP A 69 13.41 10.96 -13.25
N PHE A 70 14.00 10.95 -12.05
CA PHE A 70 15.36 10.50 -11.80
C PHE A 70 15.56 9.03 -12.21
N VAL A 71 14.69 8.14 -11.74
CA VAL A 71 14.74 6.71 -12.07
C VAL A 71 14.64 6.51 -13.58
N ARG A 72 13.75 7.24 -14.25
CA ARG A 72 13.58 7.18 -15.70
C ARG A 72 14.85 7.60 -16.44
N CYS A 73 15.47 8.73 -16.07
CA CYS A 73 16.69 9.23 -16.72
C CYS A 73 17.87 8.30 -16.43
N LYS A 74 18.06 7.89 -15.18
CA LYS A 74 19.17 7.02 -14.79
C LYS A 74 19.05 5.60 -15.33
N ALA A 75 17.86 5.07 -15.54
CA ALA A 75 17.68 3.76 -16.16
C ALA A 75 18.33 3.70 -17.57
N GLU A 76 18.27 4.80 -18.34
CA GLU A 76 18.95 4.89 -19.65
C GLU A 76 20.48 4.81 -19.50
N GLU A 77 21.07 5.53 -18.53
CA GLU A 77 22.51 5.53 -18.25
C GLU A 77 23.01 4.13 -17.83
N PHE A 78 22.20 3.41 -17.05
CA PHE A 78 22.50 2.05 -16.59
C PHE A 78 22.13 0.95 -17.60
N ASN A 79 21.69 1.31 -18.82
CA ASN A 79 21.21 0.38 -19.85
C ASN A 79 20.11 -0.56 -19.32
N ILE A 80 19.22 -0.05 -18.48
CA ILE A 80 18.02 -0.76 -18.01
C ILE A 80 16.88 -0.37 -18.93
N SER A 81 16.38 -1.34 -19.70
CA SER A 81 15.34 -1.10 -20.69
C SER A 81 13.94 -1.00 -20.06
N GLY A 82 13.06 -0.19 -20.66
CA GLY A 82 11.64 -0.15 -20.29
C GLY A 82 10.90 -1.37 -20.81
N TYR A 83 9.91 -1.82 -20.04
CA TYR A 83 9.12 -3.00 -20.37
C TYR A 83 8.21 -2.79 -21.58
N ASN A 84 8.20 -3.75 -22.47
CA ASN A 84 7.26 -3.84 -23.58
C ASN A 84 6.24 -4.94 -23.31
N GLU A 85 5.02 -4.55 -22.94
CA GLU A 85 3.97 -5.47 -22.57
C GLU A 85 3.55 -6.42 -23.69
N LYS A 86 3.48 -5.91 -24.94
CA LYS A 86 3.08 -6.71 -26.11
C LYS A 86 4.07 -7.84 -26.40
N LYS A 87 5.37 -7.53 -26.35
CA LYS A 87 6.45 -8.48 -26.60
C LYS A 87 6.90 -9.25 -25.36
N HIS A 88 6.50 -8.82 -24.19
CA HIS A 88 6.94 -9.33 -22.88
C HIS A 88 8.49 -9.28 -22.73
N THR A 89 9.08 -8.17 -23.11
CA THR A 89 10.54 -7.94 -23.10
C THR A 89 10.86 -6.63 -22.39
N GLY A 90 12.13 -6.44 -22.03
CA GLY A 90 12.58 -5.27 -21.27
C GLY A 90 12.64 -5.53 -19.78
N ASP A 91 13.41 -4.71 -19.08
CA ASP A 91 13.79 -4.95 -17.67
C ASP A 91 12.81 -4.33 -16.69
N LEU A 92 12.60 -3.00 -16.74
CA LEU A 92 11.85 -2.23 -15.75
C LEU A 92 10.37 -2.11 -16.15
N ARG A 93 9.49 -2.70 -15.35
CA ARG A 93 8.04 -2.72 -15.57
C ARG A 93 7.29 -1.59 -14.86
N HIS A 94 7.61 -1.38 -13.58
CA HIS A 94 6.97 -0.34 -12.76
C HIS A 94 7.97 0.25 -11.79
N ILE A 95 7.70 1.50 -11.40
CA ILE A 95 8.27 2.14 -10.22
C ILE A 95 7.14 2.23 -9.20
N VAL A 96 7.33 1.60 -8.04
CA VAL A 96 6.37 1.66 -6.93
C VAL A 96 7.02 2.47 -5.82
N ILE A 97 6.32 3.51 -5.35
CA ILE A 97 6.79 4.34 -4.24
C ILE A 97 5.74 4.31 -3.13
N ARG A 98 6.20 4.04 -1.94
CA ARG A 98 5.47 4.26 -0.69
C ARG A 98 6.05 5.47 0.00
N SER A 99 5.24 6.46 0.29
CA SER A 99 5.64 7.60 1.12
C SER A 99 4.85 7.62 2.42
N SER A 100 5.49 7.99 3.49
CA SER A 100 4.88 8.20 4.80
C SER A 100 4.58 9.67 5.00
N VAL A 101 3.39 9.98 5.49
CA VAL A 101 2.98 11.34 5.88
C VAL A 101 3.66 11.73 7.19
N SER A 102 3.66 10.81 8.16
CA SER A 102 4.14 11.10 9.52
C SER A 102 5.66 11.27 9.60
N THR A 103 6.42 10.59 8.73
CA THR A 103 7.90 10.62 8.77
C THR A 103 8.53 11.35 7.60
N GLY A 104 7.78 11.62 6.52
CA GLY A 104 8.32 12.16 5.25
C GLY A 104 9.24 11.19 4.51
N LYS A 105 9.37 9.94 4.96
CA LYS A 105 10.25 8.94 4.37
C LYS A 105 9.58 8.15 3.26
N LEU A 106 10.39 7.60 2.35
CA LEU A 106 9.92 6.87 1.18
C LEU A 106 10.62 5.53 1.02
N LEU A 107 9.87 4.55 0.51
CA LEU A 107 10.37 3.27 0.03
C LEU A 107 10.17 3.20 -1.48
N VAL A 108 11.23 2.97 -2.24
CA VAL A 108 11.19 2.77 -3.69
C VAL A 108 11.27 1.29 -3.99
N THR A 109 10.40 0.79 -4.87
CA THR A 109 10.45 -0.59 -5.34
C THR A 109 10.46 -0.62 -6.86
N LEU A 110 11.52 -1.18 -7.42
CA LEU A 110 11.67 -1.41 -8.84
C LEU A 110 11.04 -2.76 -9.19
N VAL A 111 10.01 -2.76 -10.03
CA VAL A 111 9.40 -4.00 -10.52
C VAL A 111 10.06 -4.39 -11.82
N ILE A 112 10.70 -5.54 -11.84
CA ILE A 112 11.48 -5.99 -12.99
C ILE A 112 10.95 -7.27 -13.63
N ASN A 113 11.13 -7.39 -14.94
CA ASN A 113 10.82 -8.59 -15.73
C ASN A 113 11.98 -9.58 -15.71
N ALA A 114 12.37 -10.01 -14.51
CA ALA A 114 13.43 -10.99 -14.30
C ALA A 114 13.09 -11.85 -13.07
N SER A 115 13.75 -12.98 -12.94
CA SER A 115 13.60 -13.90 -11.77
C SER A 115 14.66 -13.69 -10.69
N LYS A 116 15.71 -12.92 -10.99
CA LYS A 116 16.83 -12.61 -10.09
C LYS A 116 17.41 -11.24 -10.42
N THR A 117 18.13 -10.67 -9.45
CA THR A 117 18.87 -9.43 -9.63
C THR A 117 20.06 -9.59 -10.59
N PHE A 118 20.60 -8.46 -11.06
CA PHE A 118 21.81 -8.37 -11.88
C PHE A 118 22.63 -7.18 -11.38
N GLU A 119 23.95 -7.20 -11.62
CA GLU A 119 24.92 -6.27 -11.04
C GLU A 119 24.54 -4.78 -11.25
N ARG A 120 24.27 -4.38 -12.49
CA ARG A 120 23.89 -2.99 -12.81
C ARG A 120 22.59 -2.53 -12.12
N LEU A 121 21.69 -3.45 -11.73
CA LEU A 121 20.49 -3.11 -10.96
C LEU A 121 20.85 -2.73 -9.52
N ASN A 122 21.83 -3.40 -8.93
CA ASN A 122 22.29 -3.07 -7.57
C ASN A 122 22.95 -1.69 -7.54
N GLU A 123 23.80 -1.38 -8.52
CA GLU A 123 24.42 -0.05 -8.63
C GLU A 123 23.37 1.04 -8.92
N PHE A 124 22.39 0.74 -9.75
CA PHE A 124 21.27 1.63 -10.00
C PHE A 124 20.45 1.90 -8.73
N ALA A 125 20.16 0.87 -7.92
CA ALA A 125 19.50 1.04 -6.64
C ALA A 125 20.28 1.91 -5.65
N LYS A 126 21.60 1.72 -5.58
CA LYS A 126 22.49 2.57 -4.77
C LYS A 126 22.44 4.04 -5.21
N THR A 127 22.43 4.28 -6.52
CA THR A 127 22.36 5.63 -7.08
C THR A 127 21.07 6.32 -6.69
N ILE A 128 19.92 5.62 -6.72
CA ILE A 128 18.62 6.16 -6.26
C ILE A 128 18.66 6.45 -4.75
N PHE A 129 19.18 5.52 -3.97
CA PHE A 129 19.25 5.64 -2.51
C PHE A 129 20.10 6.84 -2.08
N ASN A 130 21.26 7.06 -2.73
CA ASN A 130 22.19 8.13 -2.39
C ASN A 130 21.73 9.53 -2.85
N GLU A 131 20.86 9.59 -3.88
CA GLU A 131 20.34 10.87 -4.40
C GLU A 131 19.28 11.49 -3.49
N PHE A 132 18.50 10.66 -2.79
CA PHE A 132 17.34 11.15 -2.04
C PHE A 132 17.42 10.76 -0.56
N ASP A 133 17.79 11.68 0.33
CA ASP A 133 17.85 11.47 1.78
C ASP A 133 16.53 10.99 2.40
N ALA A 134 15.41 11.25 1.73
CA ALA A 134 14.10 10.81 2.15
C ALA A 134 13.84 9.31 1.84
N VAL A 135 14.62 8.70 0.93
CA VAL A 135 14.48 7.29 0.58
C VAL A 135 15.16 6.42 1.64
N THR A 136 14.38 5.63 2.37
CA THR A 136 14.88 4.71 3.41
C THR A 136 15.40 3.40 2.85
N GLY A 137 14.99 3.06 1.64
CA GLY A 137 15.46 1.86 0.98
C GLY A 137 14.96 1.74 -0.46
N VAL A 138 15.68 0.93 -1.22
CA VAL A 138 15.33 0.55 -2.59
C VAL A 138 15.20 -0.96 -2.66
N CYS A 139 14.01 -1.42 -3.00
CA CYS A 139 13.68 -2.83 -3.17
C CYS A 139 13.54 -3.20 -4.65
N VAL A 140 13.62 -4.48 -4.93
CA VAL A 140 13.26 -5.06 -6.23
C VAL A 140 12.13 -6.07 -6.05
N SER A 141 11.15 -6.03 -6.95
CA SER A 141 10.09 -7.03 -7.03
C SER A 141 10.17 -7.76 -8.38
N TYR A 142 10.30 -9.09 -8.32
CA TYR A 142 10.51 -9.93 -9.50
C TYR A 142 9.16 -10.35 -10.08
N ASN A 143 8.80 -9.83 -11.25
CA ASN A 143 7.52 -10.15 -11.90
C ASN A 143 7.72 -10.50 -13.38
N THR A 144 7.84 -11.78 -13.68
CA THR A 144 7.92 -12.32 -15.03
C THR A 144 6.58 -12.79 -15.58
N LYS A 145 5.47 -12.60 -14.85
CA LYS A 145 4.14 -13.04 -15.29
C LYS A 145 3.48 -12.00 -16.20
N LYS A 146 2.76 -12.49 -17.22
CA LYS A 146 1.93 -11.67 -18.12
C LYS A 146 0.54 -11.44 -17.50
N THR A 147 0.47 -10.67 -16.42
CA THR A 147 -0.76 -10.38 -15.68
C THR A 147 -0.83 -8.92 -15.29
N ASN A 148 -2.02 -8.47 -14.86
CA ASN A 148 -2.20 -7.10 -14.34
C ASN A 148 -1.69 -6.93 -12.90
N ILE A 149 -1.17 -7.99 -12.29
CA ILE A 149 -0.55 -7.91 -10.96
C ILE A 149 0.80 -7.18 -11.11
N ILE A 150 0.97 -6.10 -10.36
CA ILE A 150 2.16 -5.23 -10.47
C ILE A 150 3.35 -5.87 -9.75
N LEU A 151 3.21 -6.14 -8.45
CA LEU A 151 4.28 -6.78 -7.67
C LEU A 151 4.32 -8.28 -7.95
N GLY A 152 5.51 -8.83 -8.06
CA GLY A 152 5.71 -10.27 -8.13
C GLY A 152 5.61 -10.95 -6.76
N ASN A 153 5.75 -12.26 -6.75
CA ASN A 153 5.67 -13.06 -5.51
C ASN A 153 6.88 -12.87 -4.59
N LYS A 154 7.99 -12.38 -5.11
CA LYS A 154 9.23 -12.14 -4.36
C LYS A 154 9.62 -10.67 -4.45
N THR A 155 9.89 -10.08 -3.30
CA THR A 155 10.45 -8.73 -3.18
C THR A 155 11.66 -8.80 -2.26
N GLU A 156 12.77 -8.19 -2.67
CA GLU A 156 14.03 -8.13 -1.91
C GLU A 156 14.45 -6.68 -1.72
N CYS A 157 15.04 -6.37 -0.57
CA CYS A 157 15.69 -5.09 -0.34
C CYS A 157 17.11 -5.13 -0.92
N LEU A 158 17.43 -4.22 -1.83
CA LEU A 158 18.77 -4.11 -2.42
C LEU A 158 19.68 -3.22 -1.58
N ILE A 159 19.10 -2.19 -0.96
CA ILE A 159 19.82 -1.25 -0.08
C ILE A 159 18.85 -0.58 0.89
N GLY A 160 19.31 -0.32 2.10
CA GLY A 160 18.53 0.35 3.14
C GLY A 160 17.51 -0.59 3.80
N GLN A 161 16.29 -0.11 4.03
CA GLN A 161 15.19 -0.83 4.68
C GLN A 161 14.13 -1.22 3.65
N ASP A 162 13.38 -2.31 3.91
CA ASP A 162 12.29 -2.78 3.05
C ASP A 162 10.90 -2.22 3.46
N PHE A 163 10.89 -1.20 4.32
CA PHE A 163 9.68 -0.60 4.85
C PHE A 163 9.83 0.89 5.14
N VAL A 164 8.69 1.55 5.32
CA VAL A 164 8.55 2.85 5.97
C VAL A 164 7.66 2.70 7.21
N TYR A 165 7.86 3.55 8.19
CA TYR A 165 6.90 3.72 9.29
C TYR A 165 5.86 4.76 8.92
N GLU A 166 4.60 4.51 9.29
CA GLU A 166 3.50 5.47 9.22
C GLU A 166 2.79 5.49 10.58
N THR A 167 2.47 6.66 11.09
CA THR A 167 1.76 6.80 12.36
C THR A 167 0.36 7.35 12.09
N ILE A 168 -0.65 6.64 12.59
CA ILE A 168 -2.07 7.02 12.52
C ILE A 168 -2.68 6.84 13.91
N LEU A 169 -3.33 7.86 14.44
CA LEU A 169 -3.94 7.84 15.78
C LEU A 169 -2.99 7.27 16.85
N ASP A 170 -1.76 7.79 16.92
CA ASP A 170 -0.72 7.36 17.88
C ASP A 170 -0.21 5.90 17.70
N LYS A 171 -0.70 5.16 16.72
CA LYS A 171 -0.23 3.80 16.41
C LYS A 171 0.74 3.82 15.22
N THR A 172 1.88 3.20 15.39
CA THR A 172 2.92 3.10 14.36
C THR A 172 2.78 1.81 13.56
N PHE A 173 2.69 1.94 12.25
CA PHE A 173 2.60 0.84 11.29
C PHE A 173 3.88 0.69 10.51
N LYS A 174 4.34 -0.55 10.32
CA LYS A 174 5.47 -0.90 9.47
C LYS A 174 4.95 -1.33 8.10
N ILE A 175 5.23 -0.54 7.06
CA ILE A 175 4.62 -0.69 5.74
C ILE A 175 5.68 -0.99 4.69
N GLY A 176 5.69 -2.23 4.17
CA GLY A 176 6.52 -2.66 3.05
C GLY A 176 5.84 -2.47 1.69
N ALA A 177 6.56 -2.82 0.61
CA ALA A 177 6.04 -2.71 -0.75
C ALA A 177 4.76 -3.54 -0.99
N PRO A 178 4.67 -4.83 -0.57
CA PRO A 178 3.48 -5.65 -0.77
C PRO A 178 2.36 -5.34 0.21
N THR A 179 2.65 -4.70 1.35
CA THR A 179 1.67 -4.46 2.39
C THR A 179 0.49 -3.63 1.87
N PHE A 180 -0.74 -4.09 2.09
CA PHE A 180 -1.91 -3.24 1.89
C PHE A 180 -1.98 -2.21 3.01
N PHE A 181 -2.08 -0.96 2.65
CA PHE A 181 -2.37 0.16 3.55
C PHE A 181 -3.09 1.24 2.77
N GLN A 182 -3.92 2.03 3.42
CA GLN A 182 -4.73 3.05 2.79
C GLN A 182 -3.85 4.04 1.99
N VAL A 183 -4.24 4.32 0.74
CA VAL A 183 -3.44 5.17 -0.16
C VAL A 183 -3.51 6.66 0.18
N ASN A 184 -4.51 7.06 0.95
CA ASN A 184 -4.67 8.40 1.52
C ASN A 184 -4.68 8.27 3.05
N PRO A 185 -3.52 8.30 3.72
CA PRO A 185 -3.43 8.12 5.17
C PRO A 185 -4.23 9.13 5.97
N GLN A 186 -4.29 10.38 5.53
CA GLN A 186 -5.03 11.44 6.23
C GLN A 186 -6.55 11.23 6.20
N SER A 187 -7.10 10.79 5.05
CA SER A 187 -8.52 10.40 4.99
C SER A 187 -8.79 9.12 5.77
N ALA A 188 -7.84 8.17 5.76
CA ALA A 188 -7.94 6.95 6.55
C ALA A 188 -7.97 7.26 8.05
N GLU A 189 -7.14 8.20 8.51
CA GLU A 189 -7.12 8.64 9.91
C GLU A 189 -8.48 9.17 10.36
N ASN A 190 -9.17 9.95 9.52
CA ASN A 190 -10.53 10.41 9.80
C ASN A 190 -11.52 9.23 9.95
N ILE A 191 -11.39 8.20 9.12
CA ILE A 191 -12.23 6.99 9.20
C ILE A 191 -11.91 6.22 10.49
N PHE A 192 -10.63 6.00 10.80
CA PHE A 192 -10.20 5.31 12.02
C PHE A 192 -10.64 6.06 13.28
N LYS A 193 -10.51 7.39 13.28
CA LYS A 193 -10.98 8.24 14.36
C LYS A 193 -12.50 8.09 14.59
N TYR A 194 -13.27 8.17 13.52
CA TYR A 194 -14.72 7.97 13.58
C TYR A 194 -15.08 6.60 14.15
N VAL A 195 -14.45 5.53 13.66
CA VAL A 195 -14.69 4.16 14.16
C VAL A 195 -14.29 4.04 15.64
N LYS A 196 -13.15 4.61 16.02
CA LYS A 196 -12.70 4.62 17.42
C LYS A 196 -13.68 5.37 18.34
N GLU A 197 -14.23 6.49 17.89
CA GLU A 197 -15.26 7.24 18.62
C GLU A 197 -16.54 6.41 18.81
N GLU A 198 -16.97 5.65 17.78
CA GLU A 198 -18.13 4.76 17.90
C GLU A 198 -17.87 3.61 18.88
N VAL A 199 -16.68 2.99 18.85
CA VAL A 199 -16.28 1.96 19.81
C VAL A 199 -16.25 2.51 21.24
N SER A 200 -15.74 3.72 21.43
CA SER A 200 -15.61 4.38 22.73
C SER A 200 -16.95 4.74 23.39
N LYS A 201 -18.08 4.72 22.67
CA LYS A 201 -19.42 4.91 23.23
C LYS A 201 -19.89 3.70 24.05
N LEU A 202 -19.27 2.55 23.87
CA LEU A 202 -19.57 1.32 24.58
C LEU A 202 -18.62 1.18 25.79
N ASN A 203 -19.08 0.50 26.83
CA ASN A 203 -18.26 0.26 28.02
C ASN A 203 -17.47 -1.06 27.84
N ASN A 204 -16.17 -0.97 27.66
CA ASN A 204 -15.26 -2.11 27.49
C ASN A 204 -15.77 -3.13 26.44
N PRO A 205 -16.02 -2.73 25.17
CA PRO A 205 -16.62 -3.64 24.21
C PRO A 205 -15.63 -4.71 23.71
N THR A 206 -16.21 -5.86 23.33
CA THR A 206 -15.52 -6.85 22.49
C THR A 206 -15.77 -6.52 21.02
N VAL A 207 -14.71 -6.30 20.26
CA VAL A 207 -14.76 -5.87 18.86
C VAL A 207 -14.35 -7.00 17.92
N LEU A 208 -15.08 -7.18 16.83
CA LEU A 208 -14.66 -7.98 15.69
C LEU A 208 -14.21 -7.05 14.57
N ASP A 209 -12.96 -7.21 14.11
CA ASP A 209 -12.39 -6.57 12.93
C ASP A 209 -12.28 -7.64 11.82
N ALA A 210 -13.24 -7.65 10.92
CA ALA A 210 -13.37 -8.65 9.87
C ALA A 210 -12.80 -8.14 8.54
N TYR A 211 -12.10 -9.01 7.81
CA TYR A 211 -11.27 -8.66 6.65
C TYR A 211 -10.13 -7.69 7.02
N ALA A 212 -9.46 -8.00 8.12
CA ALA A 212 -8.64 -7.06 8.86
C ALA A 212 -7.36 -6.56 8.12
N GLY A 213 -6.88 -7.28 7.11
CA GLY A 213 -5.60 -6.98 6.48
C GLY A 213 -4.46 -7.02 7.50
N ILE A 214 -3.77 -5.90 7.67
CA ILE A 214 -2.76 -5.75 8.74
C ILE A 214 -3.37 -5.32 10.09
N ALA A 215 -4.65 -5.58 10.30
CA ALA A 215 -5.43 -5.22 11.48
C ALA A 215 -5.43 -3.72 11.82
N ALA A 216 -5.46 -2.86 10.79
CA ALA A 216 -5.35 -1.42 10.99
C ALA A 216 -6.52 -0.86 11.84
N PHE A 217 -7.75 -1.32 11.63
CA PHE A 217 -8.89 -0.96 12.48
C PHE A 217 -8.73 -1.53 13.88
N GLY A 218 -8.49 -2.84 14.01
CA GLY A 218 -8.33 -3.49 15.30
C GLY A 218 -7.26 -2.84 16.18
N ILE A 219 -6.12 -2.49 15.57
CA ILE A 219 -5.00 -1.82 16.24
C ILE A 219 -5.38 -0.41 16.70
N THR A 220 -6.07 0.37 15.85
CA THR A 220 -6.41 1.76 16.17
C THR A 220 -7.52 1.88 17.24
N VAL A 221 -8.38 0.86 17.38
CA VAL A 221 -9.43 0.85 18.41
C VAL A 221 -9.05 0.08 19.67
N SER A 222 -7.87 -0.51 19.73
CA SER A 222 -7.44 -1.40 20.82
C SER A 222 -7.51 -0.78 22.21
N ASP A 223 -7.22 0.51 22.34
CA ASP A 223 -7.27 1.24 23.61
C ASP A 223 -8.69 1.68 24.03
N ALA A 224 -9.68 1.51 23.15
CA ALA A 224 -11.11 1.75 23.43
C ALA A 224 -11.91 0.45 23.61
N ALA A 225 -11.28 -0.72 23.55
CA ALA A 225 -11.89 -2.03 23.62
C ALA A 225 -11.29 -2.90 24.73
N GLU A 226 -12.08 -3.75 25.36
CA GLU A 226 -11.57 -4.80 26.25
C GLU A 226 -10.76 -5.82 25.44
N LYS A 227 -11.32 -6.24 24.31
CA LYS A 227 -10.71 -7.22 23.42
C LYS A 227 -11.10 -6.96 21.97
N VAL A 228 -10.14 -7.10 21.08
CA VAL A 228 -10.35 -7.08 19.62
C VAL A 228 -9.98 -8.44 19.04
N ILE A 229 -10.79 -8.95 18.12
CA ILE A 229 -10.46 -10.12 17.31
C ILE A 229 -10.40 -9.67 15.86
N SER A 230 -9.21 -9.71 15.25
CA SER A 230 -8.99 -9.35 13.85
C SER A 230 -8.83 -10.61 13.01
N VAL A 231 -9.71 -10.78 12.00
CA VAL A 231 -9.77 -11.98 11.15
C VAL A 231 -9.32 -11.62 9.74
N GLU A 232 -8.31 -12.34 9.25
CA GLU A 232 -7.71 -12.14 7.94
C GLU A 232 -7.24 -13.47 7.36
N GLU A 233 -7.55 -13.75 6.08
CA GLU A 233 -7.17 -15.01 5.42
C GLU A 233 -5.70 -15.03 4.95
N ASN A 234 -5.12 -13.86 4.68
CA ASN A 234 -3.75 -13.75 4.17
C ASN A 234 -2.72 -13.84 5.30
N ASN A 235 -2.05 -14.97 5.42
CA ASN A 235 -1.03 -15.20 6.45
C ASN A 235 0.07 -14.12 6.47
N ALA A 236 0.50 -13.63 5.30
CA ALA A 236 1.53 -12.58 5.24
C ALA A 236 1.03 -11.24 5.83
N SER A 237 -0.27 -10.93 5.70
CA SER A 237 -0.89 -9.78 6.36
C SER A 237 -0.97 -9.98 7.87
N VAL A 238 -1.34 -11.18 8.32
CA VAL A 238 -1.40 -11.54 9.76
C VAL A 238 -0.01 -11.45 10.42
N GLU A 239 1.03 -11.95 9.75
CA GLU A 239 2.42 -11.81 10.22
C GLU A 239 2.83 -10.34 10.38
N LYS A 240 2.46 -9.49 9.41
CA LYS A 240 2.71 -8.05 9.50
C LYS A 240 1.91 -7.38 10.60
N ALA A 241 0.65 -7.77 10.80
CA ALA A 241 -0.16 -7.31 11.93
C ALA A 241 0.51 -7.66 13.26
N GLN A 242 1.06 -8.89 13.40
CA GLN A 242 1.77 -9.31 14.60
C GLN A 242 3.00 -8.43 14.88
N GLU A 243 3.80 -8.09 13.85
CA GLU A 243 4.92 -7.15 13.99
C GLU A 243 4.44 -5.77 14.51
N VAL A 244 3.30 -5.30 13.99
CA VAL A 244 2.73 -4.00 14.37
C VAL A 244 2.17 -4.01 15.80
N LEU A 245 1.53 -5.12 16.25
CA LEU A 245 1.09 -5.29 17.64
C LEU A 245 2.27 -5.22 18.61
N GLN A 246 3.36 -5.92 18.30
CA GLN A 246 4.59 -5.89 19.11
C GLN A 246 5.21 -4.49 19.16
N LEU A 247 5.29 -3.81 18.01
CA LEU A 247 5.83 -2.45 17.90
C LEU A 247 5.08 -1.45 18.79
N ASN A 248 3.75 -1.58 18.88
CA ASN A 248 2.88 -0.72 19.66
C ASN A 248 2.60 -1.25 21.09
N LYS A 249 3.17 -2.40 21.48
CA LYS A 249 2.95 -3.07 22.78
C LYS A 249 1.47 -3.35 23.07
N ILE A 250 0.70 -3.72 22.04
CA ILE A 250 -0.72 -4.02 22.13
C ILE A 250 -0.88 -5.50 22.48
N THR A 251 -1.65 -5.81 23.52
CA THR A 251 -1.83 -7.17 24.05
C THR A 251 -3.28 -7.67 23.99
N ASN A 252 -4.23 -6.80 23.74
CA ASN A 252 -5.66 -7.12 23.73
C ASN A 252 -6.24 -7.32 22.32
N VAL A 253 -5.39 -7.38 21.27
CA VAL A 253 -5.79 -7.72 19.91
C VAL A 253 -5.34 -9.15 19.60
N GLU A 254 -6.29 -10.02 19.32
CA GLU A 254 -6.07 -11.40 18.87
C GLU A 254 -6.18 -11.48 17.35
N LEU A 255 -5.18 -12.05 16.71
CA LEU A 255 -5.17 -12.24 15.25
C LEU A 255 -5.61 -13.67 14.91
N CYS A 256 -6.56 -13.78 13.98
CA CYS A 256 -7.07 -15.05 13.50
C CYS A 256 -6.80 -15.18 11.99
N ALA A 257 -5.91 -16.14 11.63
CA ALA A 257 -5.55 -16.42 10.24
C ALA A 257 -6.57 -17.39 9.63
N GLU A 258 -7.74 -16.89 9.21
CA GLU A 258 -8.84 -17.70 8.68
C GLU A 258 -9.64 -16.92 7.63
N ASP A 259 -10.29 -17.65 6.72
CA ASP A 259 -11.32 -17.09 5.84
C ASP A 259 -12.45 -16.45 6.68
N THR A 260 -12.66 -15.16 6.50
CA THR A 260 -13.61 -14.39 7.30
C THR A 260 -15.04 -14.92 7.20
N THR A 261 -15.45 -15.39 6.02
CA THR A 261 -16.81 -15.95 5.81
C THR A 261 -16.98 -17.25 6.58
N LYS A 262 -15.95 -18.10 6.63
CA LYS A 262 -15.96 -19.35 7.43
C LYS A 262 -15.98 -19.02 8.91
N TYR A 263 -15.13 -18.12 9.35
CA TYR A 263 -15.09 -17.66 10.74
C TYR A 263 -16.44 -17.15 11.21
N LEU A 264 -17.10 -16.26 10.44
CA LEU A 264 -18.41 -15.71 10.78
C LEU A 264 -19.53 -16.78 10.85
N LYS A 265 -19.43 -17.86 10.05
CA LYS A 265 -20.40 -18.99 10.11
C LYS A 265 -20.17 -19.92 11.29
N SER A 266 -18.94 -20.06 11.78
CA SER A 266 -18.56 -20.99 12.86
C SER A 266 -18.65 -20.36 14.25
N ILE A 267 -18.60 -19.04 14.33
CA ILE A 267 -18.49 -18.34 15.60
C ILE A 267 -19.77 -18.43 16.42
N LYS A 268 -19.61 -18.81 17.69
CA LYS A 268 -20.70 -18.82 18.70
C LYS A 268 -20.61 -17.62 19.64
N ARG A 269 -19.53 -16.84 19.58
CA ARG A 269 -19.30 -15.67 20.42
C ARG A 269 -20.12 -14.48 19.90
N LYS A 270 -20.65 -13.70 20.82
CA LYS A 270 -21.24 -12.39 20.50
C LYS A 270 -20.16 -11.31 20.59
N PHE A 271 -20.26 -10.33 19.71
CA PHE A 271 -19.48 -9.10 19.74
C PHE A 271 -20.40 -7.94 20.00
N ASP A 272 -19.89 -6.94 20.71
CA ASP A 272 -20.63 -5.71 20.96
C ASP A 272 -20.64 -4.82 19.73
N ILE A 273 -19.56 -4.88 18.93
CA ILE A 273 -19.42 -4.17 17.67
C ILE A 273 -18.63 -4.99 16.64
N THR A 274 -18.99 -4.84 15.39
CA THR A 274 -18.28 -5.47 14.25
C THR A 274 -17.90 -4.44 13.22
N ILE A 275 -16.62 -4.41 12.86
CA ILE A 275 -16.06 -3.60 11.78
C ILE A 275 -15.95 -4.49 10.54
N LEU A 276 -16.49 -4.04 9.40
CA LEU A 276 -16.50 -4.78 8.15
C LEU A 276 -15.92 -3.91 7.02
N ASP A 277 -14.77 -4.31 6.48
CA ASP A 277 -14.16 -3.71 5.28
C ASP A 277 -13.89 -4.78 4.21
N PRO A 278 -14.96 -5.40 3.64
CA PRO A 278 -14.82 -6.51 2.72
C PRO A 278 -14.23 -6.09 1.36
N PRO A 279 -13.57 -7.02 0.64
CA PRO A 279 -13.11 -6.77 -0.72
C PRO A 279 -14.29 -6.50 -1.67
N ARG A 280 -14.02 -5.79 -2.79
CA ARG A 280 -15.07 -5.36 -3.77
C ARG A 280 -15.93 -6.48 -4.35
N LYS A 281 -15.51 -7.72 -4.24
CA LYS A 281 -16.28 -8.87 -4.74
C LYS A 281 -17.24 -9.46 -3.71
N GLY A 282 -17.29 -8.91 -2.50
CA GLY A 282 -18.14 -9.38 -1.40
C GLY A 282 -17.59 -10.64 -0.75
#